data_3ab5799623d320fbb56f0453a5fdcccf
#
_entry.id   3ab5799623d320fbb56f0453a5fdcccf
#
_cell.length_a   1.000
_cell.length_b   1.000
_cell.length_c   1.000
_cell.angle_alpha   90.00
_cell.angle_beta   90.00
_cell.angle_gamma   90.00
#
_symmetry.space_group_name_H-M   'P 1'
#
loop_
_entity.id
_entity.type
_entity.pdbx_description
1 polymer ?
#
loop_
_entity_poly.entity_id
_entity_poly.type
_entity_poly.pdbx_seq_one_letter_code
_entity_poly.pdbx_strand_id
1 'polypeptide(L)'
;MRYALLALGFLLGHGLSAQDVIAFLDYMGRLYVFDRGVFTQIDHLKPEWIKVGGNKVVYSDAQADLKVYQNGKVTKIDDAAGTDVVVTDHLVGFSVAGMFKVFDDKPRLLSSVTGPHITEDSVAAFKDDRLQTVGAYYKGEIVVIEDQLAGNALLQWKAGDNLLAWVSAYDRKFKVFYQGQVIELCDLVTEMEFKCGLDMVAYRDMSDKSFKVFYKGTVYDLEGQMPQRYEVGKGVMAWLDLSGALKVFDGKLVHTAMGFEPQRWEVMDSLVVIEDRNFLNVFIQGRVQAVERFVPEQWQASWSYLAYVDVDRSLKVWRNGVSEVVVRGQPVQEFVLDRGLILARLNQNTAKVWWRGALYEH
;
A
#
# COMPACT_ATOMS: atom_id res chain seq x y z
N MET A 1 -41.85 32.28 -29.75
CA MET A 1 -40.45 32.18 -29.23
C MET A 1 -40.50 31.57 -27.83
N ARG A 2 -40.16 30.29 -27.68
CA ARG A 2 -40.11 29.62 -26.40
C ARG A 2 -38.62 29.31 -26.15
N TYR A 3 -38.05 29.90 -25.14
CA TYR A 3 -36.69 29.63 -24.68
C TYR A 3 -36.73 28.39 -23.77
N ALA A 4 -36.07 27.32 -24.20
CA ALA A 4 -35.79 26.18 -23.38
C ALA A 4 -34.49 26.43 -22.61
N LEU A 5 -34.55 26.55 -21.29
CA LEU A 5 -33.39 26.53 -20.40
C LEU A 5 -32.91 25.08 -20.26
N LEU A 6 -31.73 24.83 -20.80
CA LEU A 6 -30.97 23.59 -20.51
C LEU A 6 -30.25 23.78 -19.17
N ALA A 7 -30.73 23.12 -18.13
CA ALA A 7 -30.00 23.01 -16.88
C ALA A 7 -28.90 21.96 -17.02
N LEU A 8 -27.66 22.42 -17.13
CA LEU A 8 -26.45 21.57 -17.10
C LEU A 8 -26.22 21.15 -15.63
N GLY A 9 -26.67 19.98 -15.27
CA GLY A 9 -26.35 19.36 -13.98
C GLY A 9 -24.87 18.99 -13.92
N PHE A 10 -24.08 19.76 -13.17
CA PHE A 10 -22.76 19.36 -12.72
C PHE A 10 -22.92 18.20 -11.74
N LEU A 11 -22.78 16.97 -12.19
CA LEU A 11 -22.48 15.84 -11.35
C LEU A 11 -21.06 16.01 -10.79
N LEU A 12 -20.97 16.66 -9.65
CA LEU A 12 -19.79 16.57 -8.79
C LEU A 12 -19.67 15.10 -8.36
N GLY A 13 -18.85 14.36 -9.08
CA GLY A 13 -18.35 13.07 -8.65
C GLY A 13 -17.61 13.30 -7.33
N HIS A 14 -18.30 13.09 -6.20
CA HIS A 14 -17.64 12.92 -4.93
C HIS A 14 -16.87 11.61 -5.04
N GLY A 15 -15.60 11.69 -5.43
CA GLY A 15 -14.67 10.62 -5.17
C GLY A 15 -14.79 10.34 -3.66
N LEU A 16 -15.28 9.16 -3.32
CA LEU A 16 -15.19 8.64 -1.97
C LEU A 16 -13.69 8.55 -1.66
N SER A 17 -13.14 9.62 -1.09
CA SER A 17 -11.81 9.55 -0.52
C SER A 17 -11.88 8.52 0.59
N ALA A 18 -11.04 7.49 0.49
CA ALA A 18 -10.83 6.55 1.59
C ALA A 18 -10.69 7.38 2.87
N GLN A 19 -11.48 7.04 3.89
CA GLN A 19 -11.44 7.75 5.16
C GLN A 19 -10.21 7.27 5.89
N ASP A 20 -9.23 8.13 5.97
CA ASP A 20 -8.01 7.82 6.68
C ASP A 20 -8.28 7.83 8.18
N VAL A 21 -7.92 6.77 8.85
CA VAL A 21 -8.01 6.65 10.30
C VAL A 21 -6.62 6.41 10.88
N ILE A 22 -6.39 6.87 12.09
CA ILE A 22 -5.18 6.54 12.83
C ILE A 22 -5.54 6.15 14.25
N ALA A 23 -4.81 5.20 14.83
CA ALA A 23 -5.07 4.68 16.16
C ALA A 23 -3.87 4.87 17.08
N PHE A 24 -4.14 5.07 18.36
CA PHE A 24 -3.11 5.16 19.39
C PHE A 24 -3.63 4.74 20.77
N LEU A 25 -2.72 4.38 21.64
CA LEU A 25 -3.01 4.15 23.04
C LEU A 25 -2.73 5.42 23.84
N ASP A 26 -3.63 5.77 24.76
CA ASP A 26 -3.35 6.77 25.77
C ASP A 26 -2.43 6.22 26.90
N TYR A 27 -2.10 7.06 27.88
CA TYR A 27 -1.23 6.67 29.00
C TYR A 27 -1.85 5.59 29.92
N MET A 28 -3.15 5.41 29.87
CA MET A 28 -3.86 4.34 30.59
C MET A 28 -3.98 3.05 29.79
N GLY A 29 -3.48 3.03 28.55
CA GLY A 29 -3.60 1.89 27.65
C GLY A 29 -4.96 1.77 26.95
N ARG A 30 -5.81 2.78 27.02
CA ARG A 30 -7.10 2.79 26.33
C ARG A 30 -6.87 3.07 24.84
N LEU A 31 -7.61 2.36 23.97
CA LEU A 31 -7.48 2.50 22.54
C LEU A 31 -8.38 3.62 21.99
N TYR A 32 -7.75 4.59 21.36
CA TYR A 32 -8.40 5.68 20.66
C TYR A 32 -8.17 5.59 19.15
N VAL A 33 -9.16 6.04 18.41
CA VAL A 33 -9.10 6.23 16.94
C VAL A 33 -9.42 7.70 16.67
N PHE A 34 -8.60 8.32 15.82
CA PHE A 34 -8.94 9.57 15.16
C PHE A 34 -9.57 9.25 13.81
N ASP A 35 -10.78 9.74 13.58
CA ASP A 35 -11.53 9.57 12.34
C ASP A 35 -12.24 10.89 12.03
N ARG A 36 -11.91 11.50 10.89
CA ARG A 36 -12.56 12.75 10.39
C ARG A 36 -12.64 13.87 11.40
N GLY A 37 -11.56 14.16 12.09
CA GLY A 37 -11.48 15.27 13.04
C GLY A 37 -11.97 14.95 14.46
N VAL A 38 -12.34 13.71 14.75
CA VAL A 38 -12.87 13.29 16.04
C VAL A 38 -12.02 12.17 16.65
N PHE A 39 -11.66 12.32 17.92
CA PHE A 39 -11.09 11.25 18.72
C PHE A 39 -12.19 10.42 19.36
N THR A 40 -12.19 9.13 19.13
CA THR A 40 -13.17 8.21 19.70
C THR A 40 -12.44 7.09 20.44
N GLN A 41 -12.78 6.90 21.71
CA GLN A 41 -12.32 5.73 22.46
C GLN A 41 -13.12 4.50 21.98
N ILE A 42 -12.40 3.48 21.52
CA ILE A 42 -13.01 2.27 20.98
C ILE A 42 -12.80 1.03 21.85
N ASP A 43 -11.83 1.09 22.78
CA ASP A 43 -11.67 0.09 23.82
C ASP A 43 -11.17 0.71 25.13
N HIS A 44 -11.60 0.16 26.28
CA HIS A 44 -11.23 0.61 27.61
C HIS A 44 -9.99 -0.10 28.16
N LEU A 45 -9.71 -1.28 27.64
CA LEU A 45 -8.58 -2.11 28.03
C LEU A 45 -7.51 -2.04 26.95
N LYS A 46 -6.28 -2.26 27.37
CA LYS A 46 -5.16 -2.34 26.43
C LYS A 46 -5.32 -3.57 25.53
N PRO A 47 -5.42 -3.43 24.22
CA PRO A 47 -5.45 -4.56 23.31
C PRO A 47 -4.11 -5.28 23.31
N GLU A 48 -4.10 -6.54 22.90
CA GLU A 48 -2.88 -7.33 22.73
C GLU A 48 -2.03 -6.77 21.60
N TRP A 49 -2.66 -6.41 20.50
CA TRP A 49 -2.03 -5.76 19.35
C TRP A 49 -3.04 -4.91 18.58
N ILE A 50 -2.51 -3.97 17.78
CA ILE A 50 -3.28 -3.05 16.93
C ILE A 50 -2.60 -3.02 15.56
N LYS A 51 -3.40 -3.04 14.49
CA LYS A 51 -2.97 -2.79 13.12
C LYS A 51 -3.91 -1.81 12.44
N VAL A 52 -3.36 -0.91 11.66
CA VAL A 52 -4.10 0.13 10.93
C VAL A 52 -3.84 -0.04 9.44
N GLY A 53 -4.86 0.11 8.63
CA GLY A 53 -4.76 0.14 7.18
C GLY A 53 -6.00 0.81 6.59
N GLY A 54 -5.77 1.82 5.74
CA GLY A 54 -6.84 2.58 5.12
C GLY A 54 -7.80 3.23 6.10
N ASN A 55 -9.03 2.80 6.02
CA ASN A 55 -10.13 3.28 6.88
C ASN A 55 -10.47 2.31 8.01
N LYS A 56 -9.55 1.38 8.33
CA LYS A 56 -9.79 0.32 9.32
C LYS A 56 -8.72 0.33 10.41
N VAL A 57 -9.18 0.06 11.63
CA VAL A 57 -8.32 -0.33 12.75
C VAL A 57 -8.72 -1.72 13.18
N VAL A 58 -7.80 -2.65 13.12
CA VAL A 58 -8.00 -4.04 13.55
C VAL A 58 -7.19 -4.27 14.80
N TYR A 59 -7.80 -4.90 15.78
CA TYR A 59 -7.13 -5.19 17.04
C TYR A 59 -7.65 -6.46 17.69
N SER A 60 -6.80 -7.09 18.48
CA SER A 60 -7.21 -8.14 19.41
C SER A 60 -7.42 -7.52 20.77
N ASP A 61 -8.62 -7.65 21.32
CA ASP A 61 -8.92 -7.13 22.64
C ASP A 61 -8.34 -8.01 23.78
N ALA A 62 -8.56 -7.62 25.02
CA ALA A 62 -8.08 -8.33 26.21
C ALA A 62 -8.73 -9.71 26.40
N GLN A 63 -9.78 -10.06 25.66
CA GLN A 63 -10.44 -11.35 25.62
C GLN A 63 -9.96 -12.21 24.45
N ALA A 64 -8.98 -11.74 23.67
CA ALA A 64 -8.52 -12.32 22.42
C ALA A 64 -9.58 -12.33 21.30
N ASP A 65 -10.61 -11.50 21.38
CA ASP A 65 -11.54 -11.31 20.30
C ASP A 65 -10.90 -10.44 19.19
N LEU A 66 -11.07 -10.82 17.93
CA LEU A 66 -10.65 -10.02 16.79
C LEU A 66 -11.72 -9.02 16.41
N LYS A 67 -11.38 -7.74 16.47
CA LYS A 67 -12.30 -6.63 16.22
C LYS A 67 -11.78 -5.70 15.13
N VAL A 68 -12.72 -5.12 14.39
CA VAL A 68 -12.47 -4.10 13.36
C VAL A 68 -13.27 -2.85 13.71
N TYR A 69 -12.60 -1.70 13.77
CA TYR A 69 -13.25 -0.39 13.69
C TYR A 69 -13.25 0.05 12.23
N GLN A 70 -14.43 0.41 11.74
CA GLN A 70 -14.62 0.97 10.40
C GLN A 70 -15.87 1.85 10.39
N ASN A 71 -15.81 3.01 9.75
CA ASN A 71 -16.96 3.92 9.59
C ASN A 71 -17.66 4.28 10.92
N GLY A 72 -16.91 4.54 11.97
CA GLY A 72 -17.44 4.91 13.28
C GLY A 72 -17.97 3.74 14.13
N LYS A 73 -17.82 2.49 13.67
CA LYS A 73 -18.36 1.32 14.33
C LYS A 73 -17.29 0.27 14.60
N VAL A 74 -17.33 -0.31 15.80
CA VAL A 74 -16.56 -1.51 16.14
C VAL A 74 -17.41 -2.74 15.87
N THR A 75 -16.84 -3.70 15.14
CA THR A 75 -17.45 -4.99 14.83
C THR A 75 -16.51 -6.11 15.22
N LYS A 76 -17.00 -7.09 15.98
CA LYS A 76 -16.27 -8.33 16.23
C LYS A 76 -16.34 -9.20 14.97
N ILE A 77 -15.18 -9.65 14.48
CA ILE A 77 -15.07 -10.44 13.25
C ILE A 77 -14.64 -11.88 13.49
N ASP A 78 -14.08 -12.17 14.66
CA ASP A 78 -13.77 -13.55 15.10
C ASP A 78 -13.71 -13.62 16.64
N ASP A 79 -13.88 -14.84 17.18
CA ASP A 79 -13.75 -15.16 18.61
C ASP A 79 -12.32 -15.49 19.03
N ALA A 80 -11.36 -15.31 18.14
CA ALA A 80 -9.93 -15.53 18.41
C ALA A 80 -9.09 -14.40 17.79
N ALA A 81 -7.95 -14.11 18.38
CA ALA A 81 -7.07 -12.99 18.03
C ALA A 81 -6.61 -12.96 16.57
N GLY A 82 -6.64 -14.10 15.89
CA GLY A 82 -6.12 -14.24 14.54
C GLY A 82 -4.58 -14.26 14.49
N THR A 83 -4.06 -14.91 13.48
CA THR A 83 -2.64 -14.89 13.09
C THR A 83 -2.53 -14.39 11.66
N ASP A 84 -1.32 -13.98 11.25
CA ASP A 84 -1.04 -13.48 9.90
C ASP A 84 -2.00 -12.35 9.45
N VAL A 85 -2.41 -11.52 10.41
CA VAL A 85 -3.37 -10.45 10.15
C VAL A 85 -2.71 -9.38 9.30
N VAL A 86 -3.30 -9.10 8.14
CA VAL A 86 -2.93 -8.01 7.22
C VAL A 86 -4.13 -7.08 7.10
N VAL A 87 -3.91 -5.77 7.29
CA VAL A 87 -4.96 -4.76 7.19
C VAL A 87 -4.61 -3.82 6.05
N THR A 88 -5.52 -3.68 5.11
CA THR A 88 -5.35 -2.85 3.93
C THR A 88 -6.53 -1.89 3.77
N ASP A 89 -6.58 -1.16 2.67
CA ASP A 89 -7.66 -0.21 2.41
C ASP A 89 -9.03 -0.89 2.27
N HIS A 90 -9.05 -2.05 1.61
CA HIS A 90 -10.29 -2.74 1.29
C HIS A 90 -10.46 -4.03 2.07
N LEU A 91 -9.38 -4.75 2.34
CA LEU A 91 -9.43 -6.08 2.95
C LEU A 91 -8.75 -6.13 4.32
N VAL A 92 -9.21 -7.04 5.15
CA VAL A 92 -8.45 -7.59 6.27
C VAL A 92 -8.31 -9.08 6.03
N GLY A 93 -7.08 -9.56 5.82
CA GLY A 93 -6.78 -10.99 5.75
C GLY A 93 -6.33 -11.51 7.10
N PHE A 94 -6.76 -12.69 7.52
CA PHE A 94 -6.37 -13.27 8.79
C PHE A 94 -6.58 -14.79 8.82
N SER A 95 -5.81 -15.46 9.65
CA SER A 95 -5.94 -16.89 9.89
C SER A 95 -6.44 -17.17 11.31
N VAL A 96 -7.39 -18.08 11.46
CA VAL A 96 -7.90 -18.56 12.77
C VAL A 96 -8.10 -20.05 12.71
N ALA A 97 -7.54 -20.77 13.69
CA ALA A 97 -7.70 -22.22 13.85
C ALA A 97 -7.38 -23.02 12.57
N GLY A 98 -6.37 -22.59 11.80
CA GLY A 98 -5.97 -23.25 10.56
C GLY A 98 -6.90 -22.93 9.36
N MET A 99 -7.72 -21.90 9.45
CA MET A 99 -8.58 -21.41 8.37
C MET A 99 -8.12 -20.03 7.92
N PHE A 100 -8.08 -19.79 6.62
CA PHE A 100 -7.82 -18.46 6.07
C PHE A 100 -9.13 -17.75 5.76
N LYS A 101 -9.25 -16.54 6.28
CA LYS A 101 -10.44 -15.70 6.18
C LYS A 101 -10.08 -14.30 5.69
N VAL A 102 -11.04 -13.62 5.08
CA VAL A 102 -10.97 -12.18 4.81
C VAL A 102 -12.19 -11.47 5.36
N PHE A 103 -12.04 -10.18 5.64
CA PHE A 103 -13.12 -9.28 5.97
C PHE A 103 -13.12 -8.12 4.96
N ASP A 104 -14.25 -7.95 4.28
CA ASP A 104 -14.50 -6.91 3.26
C ASP A 104 -15.81 -6.15 3.52
N ASP A 105 -16.35 -6.13 4.68
CA ASP A 105 -17.58 -5.65 5.31
C ASP A 105 -18.22 -6.77 6.14
N LYS A 106 -17.92 -8.03 5.83
CA LYS A 106 -18.28 -9.21 6.62
C LYS A 106 -17.18 -10.26 6.54
N PRO A 107 -17.02 -11.10 7.58
CA PRO A 107 -16.07 -12.20 7.53
C PRO A 107 -16.45 -13.23 6.45
N ARG A 108 -15.46 -13.69 5.68
CA ARG A 108 -15.62 -14.73 4.66
C ARG A 108 -14.52 -15.77 4.81
N LEU A 109 -14.90 -17.02 4.82
CA LEU A 109 -13.96 -18.14 4.77
C LEU A 109 -13.47 -18.33 3.33
N LEU A 110 -12.17 -18.28 3.11
CA LEU A 110 -11.55 -18.55 1.81
C LEU A 110 -11.00 -19.97 1.73
N SER A 111 -10.31 -20.45 2.77
CA SER A 111 -9.85 -21.82 2.85
C SER A 111 -10.07 -22.39 4.25
N SER A 112 -10.51 -23.65 4.31
CA SER A 112 -10.68 -24.40 5.56
C SER A 112 -9.39 -25.01 6.09
N VAL A 113 -8.32 -24.97 5.31
CA VAL A 113 -6.99 -25.44 5.68
C VAL A 113 -5.99 -24.35 5.29
N THR A 114 -5.35 -23.74 6.27
CA THR A 114 -4.37 -22.68 6.03
C THR A 114 -3.16 -23.25 5.29
N GLY A 115 -3.06 -22.92 4.02
CA GLY A 115 -1.88 -23.07 3.18
C GLY A 115 -1.17 -21.72 3.00
N PRO A 116 -0.20 -21.62 2.09
CA PRO A 116 0.35 -20.34 1.66
C PRO A 116 -0.76 -19.40 1.18
N HIS A 117 -0.75 -18.17 1.70
CA HIS A 117 -1.70 -17.15 1.34
C HIS A 117 -1.04 -15.77 1.35
N ILE A 118 -1.66 -14.81 0.67
CA ILE A 118 -1.22 -13.43 0.58
C ILE A 118 -2.44 -12.52 0.55
N THR A 119 -2.39 -11.40 1.26
CA THR A 119 -3.44 -10.39 1.26
C THR A 119 -2.84 -9.06 0.90
N GLU A 120 -3.45 -8.40 -0.07
CA GLU A 120 -3.13 -7.04 -0.48
C GLU A 120 -4.41 -6.19 -0.50
N ASP A 121 -4.35 -4.98 -1.00
CA ASP A 121 -5.40 -4.00 -0.81
C ASP A 121 -6.79 -4.48 -1.25
N SER A 122 -6.93 -5.01 -2.45
CA SER A 122 -8.23 -5.47 -2.99
C SER A 122 -8.22 -6.91 -3.50
N VAL A 123 -7.11 -7.62 -3.30
CA VAL A 123 -6.96 -9.02 -3.70
C VAL A 123 -6.37 -9.84 -2.55
N ALA A 124 -6.90 -11.04 -2.34
CA ALA A 124 -6.25 -12.05 -1.52
C ALA A 124 -6.12 -13.33 -2.33
N ALA A 125 -4.98 -13.99 -2.21
CA ALA A 125 -4.75 -15.27 -2.88
C ALA A 125 -4.38 -16.34 -1.86
N PHE A 126 -4.77 -17.58 -2.13
CA PHE A 126 -4.56 -18.69 -1.23
C PHE A 126 -4.45 -20.01 -1.98
N LYS A 127 -3.64 -20.90 -1.44
CA LYS A 127 -3.58 -22.27 -1.88
C LYS A 127 -4.57 -23.10 -1.06
N ASP A 128 -5.45 -23.84 -1.72
CA ASP A 128 -6.30 -24.84 -1.09
C ASP A 128 -5.69 -26.23 -1.35
N ASP A 129 -5.00 -26.77 -0.33
CA ASP A 129 -4.33 -28.08 -0.45
C ASP A 129 -5.31 -29.25 -0.56
N ARG A 130 -6.54 -29.08 -0.09
CA ARG A 130 -7.58 -30.10 -0.21
C ARG A 130 -8.13 -30.20 -1.64
N LEU A 131 -8.35 -29.07 -2.27
CA LEU A 131 -8.85 -28.97 -3.66
C LEU A 131 -7.71 -29.02 -4.68
N GLN A 132 -6.46 -28.89 -4.25
CA GLN A 132 -5.29 -28.78 -5.12
C GLN A 132 -5.42 -27.63 -6.12
N THR A 133 -5.91 -26.46 -5.62
CA THR A 133 -6.15 -25.26 -6.42
C THR A 133 -5.50 -24.04 -5.79
N VAL A 134 -5.30 -23.01 -6.59
CA VAL A 134 -5.04 -21.65 -6.12
C VAL A 134 -6.24 -20.78 -6.41
N GLY A 135 -6.77 -20.14 -5.38
CA GLY A 135 -7.86 -19.20 -5.48
C GLY A 135 -7.35 -17.76 -5.34
N ALA A 136 -7.98 -16.84 -6.06
CA ALA A 136 -7.89 -15.41 -5.85
C ALA A 136 -9.25 -14.87 -5.41
N TYR A 137 -9.29 -14.15 -4.30
CA TYR A 137 -10.45 -13.42 -3.85
C TYR A 137 -10.40 -11.99 -4.39
N TYR A 138 -11.48 -11.56 -5.04
CA TYR A 138 -11.60 -10.21 -5.58
C TYR A 138 -13.07 -9.77 -5.57
N LYS A 139 -13.37 -8.63 -4.95
CA LYS A 139 -14.72 -8.02 -4.91
C LYS A 139 -15.86 -8.96 -4.51
N GLY A 140 -15.64 -9.79 -3.50
CA GLY A 140 -16.67 -10.69 -2.99
C GLY A 140 -16.72 -12.08 -3.62
N GLU A 141 -15.92 -12.33 -4.65
CA GLU A 141 -15.89 -13.58 -5.41
C GLU A 141 -14.54 -14.29 -5.29
N ILE A 142 -14.58 -15.61 -5.34
CA ILE A 142 -13.38 -16.46 -5.42
C ILE A 142 -13.27 -16.95 -6.86
N VAL A 143 -12.13 -16.68 -7.48
CA VAL A 143 -11.78 -17.17 -8.81
C VAL A 143 -10.66 -18.18 -8.67
N VAL A 144 -10.85 -19.40 -9.20
CA VAL A 144 -9.76 -20.38 -9.30
C VAL A 144 -8.83 -19.93 -10.43
N ILE A 145 -7.57 -19.62 -10.07
CA ILE A 145 -6.57 -19.10 -11.02
C ILE A 145 -5.58 -20.17 -11.48
N GLU A 146 -5.41 -21.24 -10.69
CA GLU A 146 -4.68 -22.45 -11.04
C GLU A 146 -5.44 -23.65 -10.49
N ASP A 147 -5.61 -24.67 -11.32
CA ASP A 147 -6.14 -25.98 -10.97
C ASP A 147 -5.07 -27.06 -11.23
N GLN A 148 -5.29 -28.26 -10.67
CA GLN A 148 -4.41 -29.43 -10.85
C GLN A 148 -2.95 -29.18 -10.45
N LEU A 149 -2.74 -28.63 -9.24
CA LEU A 149 -1.41 -28.49 -8.67
C LEU A 149 -0.75 -29.87 -8.47
N ALA A 150 0.00 -30.33 -9.47
CA ALA A 150 0.81 -31.54 -9.37
C ALA A 150 1.96 -31.28 -8.37
N GLY A 151 1.79 -31.72 -7.13
CA GLY A 151 2.78 -31.52 -6.06
C GLY A 151 2.78 -30.08 -5.51
N ASN A 152 3.72 -29.76 -4.65
CA ASN A 152 3.81 -28.47 -3.92
C ASN A 152 4.17 -27.24 -4.76
N ALA A 153 3.82 -27.20 -6.04
CA ALA A 153 4.38 -26.33 -7.02
C ALA A 153 3.54 -25.09 -7.34
N LEU A 154 3.35 -24.19 -6.37
CA LEU A 154 3.36 -22.77 -6.69
C LEU A 154 4.81 -22.30 -6.71
N LEU A 155 5.39 -22.17 -7.88
CA LEU A 155 6.80 -21.86 -8.00
C LEU A 155 7.13 -20.47 -7.47
N GLN A 156 6.34 -19.49 -7.82
CA GLN A 156 6.56 -18.10 -7.41
C GLN A 156 5.27 -17.32 -7.55
N TRP A 157 4.83 -16.64 -6.50
CA TRP A 157 3.77 -15.68 -6.57
C TRP A 157 4.08 -14.43 -5.75
N LYS A 158 3.62 -13.28 -6.18
CA LYS A 158 3.65 -12.01 -5.44
C LYS A 158 2.38 -11.25 -5.76
N ALA A 159 1.89 -10.50 -4.79
CA ALA A 159 0.79 -9.59 -5.01
C ALA A 159 1.26 -8.14 -4.97
N GLY A 160 0.49 -7.28 -5.59
CA GLY A 160 0.48 -5.85 -5.42
C GLY A 160 -0.93 -5.44 -5.01
N ASP A 161 -1.14 -4.17 -4.65
CA ASP A 161 -2.39 -3.71 -4.01
C ASP A 161 -3.69 -4.31 -4.60
N ASN A 162 -3.79 -4.50 -5.91
CA ASN A 162 -5.01 -4.97 -6.59
C ASN A 162 -4.77 -6.01 -7.68
N LEU A 163 -3.61 -6.63 -7.69
CA LEU A 163 -3.25 -7.69 -8.61
C LEU A 163 -2.44 -8.79 -7.94
N LEU A 164 -2.41 -9.95 -8.57
CA LEU A 164 -1.54 -11.07 -8.23
C LEU A 164 -0.75 -11.47 -9.46
N ALA A 165 0.55 -11.66 -9.34
CA ALA A 165 1.40 -12.19 -10.40
C ALA A 165 2.06 -13.50 -9.96
N TRP A 166 2.14 -14.47 -10.88
CA TRP A 166 2.73 -15.78 -10.58
C TRP A 166 3.32 -16.45 -11.81
N VAL A 167 4.23 -17.38 -11.55
CA VAL A 167 4.70 -18.32 -12.55
C VAL A 167 3.90 -19.61 -12.39
N SER A 168 3.14 -19.97 -13.41
CA SER A 168 2.34 -21.19 -13.42
C SER A 168 3.24 -22.41 -13.48
N ALA A 169 3.02 -23.36 -12.57
CA ALA A 169 3.73 -24.63 -12.57
C ALA A 169 3.27 -25.58 -13.68
N TYR A 170 2.03 -25.39 -14.12
CA TYR A 170 1.38 -26.27 -15.11
C TYR A 170 1.88 -26.01 -16.54
N ASP A 171 1.76 -24.77 -17.01
CA ASP A 171 2.07 -24.38 -18.38
C ASP A 171 3.36 -23.57 -18.52
N ARG A 172 4.05 -23.27 -17.38
CA ARG A 172 5.29 -22.50 -17.34
C ARG A 172 5.16 -21.09 -17.93
N LYS A 173 4.00 -20.47 -17.73
CA LYS A 173 3.74 -19.10 -18.15
C LYS A 173 3.82 -18.16 -16.99
N PHE A 174 4.23 -16.93 -17.25
CA PHE A 174 4.08 -15.84 -16.31
C PHE A 174 2.74 -15.17 -16.52
N LYS A 175 1.95 -15.12 -15.46
CA LYS A 175 0.57 -14.66 -15.50
C LYS A 175 0.32 -13.60 -14.46
N VAL A 176 -0.69 -12.77 -14.72
CA VAL A 176 -1.21 -11.79 -13.77
C VAL A 176 -2.74 -11.94 -13.66
N PHE A 177 -3.25 -11.94 -12.44
CA PHE A 177 -4.67 -11.77 -12.15
C PHE A 177 -4.92 -10.30 -11.89
N TYR A 178 -5.72 -9.68 -12.73
CA TYR A 178 -6.04 -8.26 -12.67
C TYR A 178 -7.51 -8.04 -13.02
N GLN A 179 -8.23 -7.31 -12.17
CA GLN A 179 -9.66 -7.00 -12.34
C GLN A 179 -10.56 -8.22 -12.62
N GLY A 180 -10.29 -9.35 -11.95
CA GLY A 180 -11.06 -10.57 -12.09
C GLY A 180 -10.67 -11.45 -13.30
N GLN A 181 -9.64 -11.08 -14.06
CA GLN A 181 -9.18 -11.81 -15.24
C GLN A 181 -7.75 -12.29 -15.09
N VAL A 182 -7.45 -13.44 -15.65
CA VAL A 182 -6.09 -13.97 -15.80
C VAL A 182 -5.54 -13.53 -17.15
N ILE A 183 -4.39 -12.89 -17.15
CA ILE A 183 -3.70 -12.37 -18.33
C ILE A 183 -2.32 -13.04 -18.40
N GLU A 184 -1.97 -13.61 -19.56
CA GLU A 184 -0.65 -14.18 -19.80
C GLU A 184 0.31 -13.09 -20.26
N LEU A 185 1.49 -13.01 -19.64
CA LEU A 185 2.48 -11.96 -19.93
C LEU A 185 3.67 -12.49 -20.75
N CYS A 186 4.20 -13.67 -20.39
CA CYS A 186 5.23 -14.32 -21.20
C CYS A 186 5.25 -15.83 -21.01
N ASP A 187 5.84 -16.54 -21.98
CA ASP A 187 5.94 -17.99 -22.05
C ASP A 187 7.29 -18.53 -21.53
N LEU A 188 7.33 -19.85 -21.28
CA LEU A 188 8.53 -20.64 -21.03
C LEU A 188 9.35 -20.18 -19.79
N VAL A 189 8.67 -19.85 -18.70
CA VAL A 189 9.30 -19.39 -17.47
C VAL A 189 9.51 -20.57 -16.53
N THR A 190 10.74 -20.71 -16.01
CA THR A 190 11.05 -21.64 -14.91
C THR A 190 11.24 -20.90 -13.59
N GLU A 191 11.86 -19.74 -13.66
CA GLU A 191 12.08 -18.82 -12.54
C GLU A 191 12.13 -17.42 -13.10
N MET A 192 11.60 -16.44 -12.38
CA MET A 192 11.50 -15.08 -12.87
C MET A 192 11.69 -14.06 -11.76
N GLU A 193 12.44 -13.01 -12.06
CA GLU A 193 12.48 -11.83 -11.22
C GLU A 193 11.36 -10.87 -11.62
N PHE A 194 10.51 -10.54 -10.64
CA PHE A 194 9.45 -9.55 -10.80
C PHE A 194 9.10 -8.88 -9.48
N LYS A 195 8.54 -7.67 -9.55
CA LYS A 195 8.00 -6.93 -8.41
C LYS A 195 6.63 -6.38 -8.75
N CYS A 196 5.74 -6.38 -7.76
CA CYS A 196 4.36 -5.92 -7.90
C CYS A 196 4.14 -4.62 -7.13
N GLY A 197 3.19 -3.82 -7.57
CA GLY A 197 2.70 -2.60 -6.94
C GLY A 197 1.24 -2.35 -7.35
N LEU A 198 0.74 -1.16 -7.10
CA LEU A 198 -0.64 -0.80 -7.46
C LEU A 198 -0.82 -0.80 -8.98
N ASP A 199 -1.70 -1.68 -9.49
CA ASP A 199 -1.98 -1.87 -10.92
C ASP A 199 -0.75 -2.24 -11.77
N MET A 200 0.38 -2.66 -11.15
CA MET A 200 1.67 -2.71 -11.82
C MET A 200 2.46 -3.97 -11.48
N VAL A 201 3.07 -4.57 -12.52
CA VAL A 201 4.08 -5.62 -12.37
C VAL A 201 5.26 -5.31 -13.28
N ALA A 202 6.44 -5.11 -12.70
CA ALA A 202 7.69 -4.99 -13.44
C ALA A 202 8.37 -6.36 -13.51
N TYR A 203 8.82 -6.77 -14.69
CA TYR A 203 9.34 -8.10 -14.92
C TYR A 203 10.35 -8.16 -16.08
N ARG A 204 11.10 -9.24 -16.11
CA ARG A 204 11.94 -9.60 -17.25
C ARG A 204 11.14 -10.49 -18.21
N ASP A 205 10.92 -10.05 -19.42
CA ASP A 205 10.36 -10.93 -20.47
C ASP A 205 11.38 -12.00 -20.84
N MET A 206 10.99 -13.27 -20.75
CA MET A 206 11.92 -14.38 -20.97
C MET A 206 12.15 -14.66 -22.45
N SER A 207 11.31 -14.15 -23.35
CA SER A 207 11.42 -14.34 -24.80
C SER A 207 12.52 -13.50 -25.43
N ASP A 208 12.65 -12.24 -25.03
CA ASP A 208 13.59 -11.26 -25.57
C ASP A 208 14.60 -10.69 -24.55
N LYS A 209 14.45 -11.10 -23.27
CA LYS A 209 15.25 -10.66 -22.11
C LYS A 209 15.08 -9.19 -21.76
N SER A 210 14.13 -8.49 -22.35
CA SER A 210 13.85 -7.09 -22.09
C SER A 210 13.22 -6.88 -20.71
N PHE A 211 13.33 -5.65 -20.21
CA PHE A 211 12.65 -5.19 -19.00
C PHE A 211 11.32 -4.55 -19.38
N LYS A 212 10.24 -5.09 -18.86
CA LYS A 212 8.88 -4.66 -19.17
C LYS A 212 8.10 -4.35 -17.91
N VAL A 213 7.05 -3.58 -18.07
CA VAL A 213 6.04 -3.34 -17.03
C VAL A 213 4.64 -3.57 -17.59
N PHE A 214 3.87 -4.40 -16.89
CA PHE A 214 2.42 -4.44 -17.02
C PHE A 214 1.84 -3.33 -16.14
N TYR A 215 1.02 -2.46 -16.70
CA TYR A 215 0.33 -1.41 -15.98
C TYR A 215 -1.08 -1.23 -16.51
N LYS A 216 -2.08 -1.41 -15.64
CA LYS A 216 -3.52 -1.21 -15.96
C LYS A 216 -3.98 -1.91 -17.24
N GLY A 217 -3.55 -3.16 -17.45
CA GLY A 217 -3.95 -3.96 -18.61
C GLY A 217 -3.08 -3.78 -19.85
N THR A 218 -2.05 -2.92 -19.79
CA THR A 218 -1.13 -2.66 -20.92
C THR A 218 0.30 -3.04 -20.54
N VAL A 219 1.02 -3.63 -21.47
CA VAL A 219 2.46 -3.92 -21.32
C VAL A 219 3.27 -2.82 -22.02
N TYR A 220 4.26 -2.30 -21.33
CA TYR A 220 5.22 -1.30 -21.84
C TYR A 220 6.63 -1.89 -21.83
N ASP A 221 7.34 -1.71 -22.94
CA ASP A 221 8.77 -1.99 -23.03
C ASP A 221 9.54 -0.82 -22.43
N LEU A 222 10.40 -1.08 -21.43
CA LEU A 222 11.15 -0.05 -20.73
C LEU A 222 12.61 -0.02 -21.15
N GLU A 223 13.30 -1.17 -21.11
CA GLU A 223 14.71 -1.30 -21.44
C GLU A 223 14.97 -2.62 -22.18
N GLY A 224 16.01 -2.64 -23.02
CA GLY A 224 16.43 -3.85 -23.76
C GLY A 224 16.98 -4.99 -22.89
N GLN A 225 17.24 -4.70 -21.60
CA GLN A 225 17.69 -5.69 -20.62
C GLN A 225 17.32 -5.27 -19.21
N MET A 226 17.31 -6.25 -18.30
CA MET A 226 16.96 -6.05 -16.90
C MET A 226 17.92 -5.11 -16.19
N PRO A 227 17.48 -4.05 -15.51
CA PRO A 227 18.32 -3.20 -14.69
C PRO A 227 18.82 -3.95 -13.46
N GLN A 228 19.97 -3.54 -12.92
CA GLN A 228 20.52 -4.15 -11.70
C GLN A 228 19.66 -3.87 -10.46
N ARG A 229 19.05 -2.70 -10.42
CA ARG A 229 18.17 -2.29 -9.33
C ARG A 229 16.92 -1.60 -9.87
N TYR A 230 15.75 -2.03 -9.42
CA TYR A 230 14.48 -1.37 -9.67
C TYR A 230 13.55 -1.52 -8.47
N GLU A 231 12.63 -0.60 -8.32
CA GLU A 231 11.60 -0.59 -7.28
C GLU A 231 10.25 -0.20 -7.87
N VAL A 232 9.20 -0.78 -7.31
CA VAL A 232 7.82 -0.61 -7.79
C VAL A 232 6.96 -0.11 -6.62
N GLY A 233 6.19 0.93 -6.87
CA GLY A 233 5.29 1.54 -5.90
C GLY A 233 3.84 1.59 -6.39
N LYS A 234 3.12 2.62 -5.98
CA LYS A 234 1.71 2.82 -6.32
C LYS A 234 1.56 3.68 -7.58
N GLY A 235 1.54 3.02 -8.74
CA GLY A 235 1.44 3.68 -10.04
C GLY A 235 2.71 4.38 -10.50
N VAL A 236 3.84 4.13 -9.83
CA VAL A 236 5.17 4.62 -10.16
C VAL A 236 6.19 3.51 -9.96
N MET A 237 7.23 3.48 -10.78
CA MET A 237 8.39 2.64 -10.56
C MET A 237 9.67 3.38 -10.96
N ALA A 238 10.78 2.99 -10.37
CA ALA A 238 12.08 3.58 -10.68
C ALA A 238 13.14 2.49 -10.86
N TRP A 239 14.16 2.80 -11.67
CA TRP A 239 15.30 1.91 -11.90
C TRP A 239 16.56 2.69 -12.30
N LEU A 240 17.71 2.07 -12.11
CA LEU A 240 18.96 2.55 -12.67
C LEU A 240 19.15 1.91 -14.05
N ASP A 241 19.25 2.72 -15.09
CA ASP A 241 19.61 2.23 -16.41
C ASP A 241 21.09 1.83 -16.48
N LEU A 242 21.52 1.28 -17.60
CA LEU A 242 22.91 0.83 -17.78
C LEU A 242 23.95 1.94 -17.71
N SER A 243 23.55 3.18 -17.93
CA SER A 243 24.43 4.35 -17.80
C SER A 243 24.53 4.85 -16.35
N GLY A 244 23.76 4.28 -15.43
CA GLY A 244 23.61 4.71 -14.05
C GLY A 244 22.62 5.87 -13.88
N ALA A 245 21.87 6.25 -14.90
CA ALA A 245 20.84 7.27 -14.78
C ALA A 245 19.60 6.70 -14.06
N LEU A 246 19.04 7.48 -13.12
CA LEU A 246 17.80 7.14 -12.47
C LEU A 246 16.61 7.47 -13.37
N LYS A 247 15.93 6.42 -13.81
CA LYS A 247 14.71 6.49 -14.62
C LYS A 247 13.49 6.26 -13.76
N VAL A 248 12.38 6.90 -14.14
CA VAL A 248 11.08 6.73 -13.48
C VAL A 248 9.99 6.59 -14.52
N PHE A 249 9.19 5.55 -14.39
CA PHE A 249 7.92 5.39 -15.12
C PHE A 249 6.77 5.85 -14.22
N ASP A 250 5.99 6.81 -14.67
CA ASP A 250 4.88 7.44 -13.91
C ASP A 250 3.50 6.87 -14.26
N GLY A 251 3.48 5.68 -14.88
CA GLY A 251 2.26 5.07 -15.39
C GLY A 251 1.89 5.49 -16.82
N LYS A 252 2.63 6.42 -17.43
CA LYS A 252 2.40 6.91 -18.79
C LYS A 252 3.69 7.04 -19.59
N LEU A 253 4.68 7.68 -19.00
CA LEU A 253 5.94 8.03 -19.65
C LEU A 253 7.13 7.61 -18.80
N VAL A 254 8.26 7.40 -19.46
CA VAL A 254 9.56 7.24 -18.81
C VAL A 254 10.25 8.60 -18.73
N HIS A 255 10.66 8.98 -17.54
CA HIS A 255 11.38 10.22 -17.25
C HIS A 255 12.80 9.91 -16.78
N THR A 256 13.74 10.77 -17.09
CA THR A 256 15.07 10.75 -16.46
C THR A 256 15.00 11.66 -15.24
N ALA A 257 14.89 11.07 -14.05
CA ALA A 257 14.87 11.82 -12.80
C ALA A 257 16.26 12.40 -12.48
N MET A 258 17.31 11.58 -12.63
CA MET A 258 18.71 12.00 -12.47
C MET A 258 19.53 11.42 -13.62
N GLY A 259 20.46 12.20 -14.16
CA GLY A 259 21.38 11.74 -15.21
C GLY A 259 22.56 10.88 -14.70
N PHE A 260 22.54 10.52 -13.43
CA PHE A 260 23.54 9.73 -12.73
C PHE A 260 22.90 9.02 -11.55
N GLU A 261 23.58 8.04 -10.96
CA GLU A 261 23.15 7.34 -9.77
C GLU A 261 23.21 8.26 -8.53
N PRO A 262 22.07 8.55 -7.87
CA PRO A 262 22.07 9.31 -6.62
C PRO A 262 22.63 8.47 -5.46
N GLN A 263 23.01 9.12 -4.36
CA GLN A 263 23.55 8.44 -3.18
C GLN A 263 22.56 7.41 -2.59
N ARG A 264 21.27 7.75 -2.60
CA ARG A 264 20.18 6.86 -2.19
C ARG A 264 18.90 7.24 -2.93
N TRP A 265 18.10 6.26 -3.25
CA TRP A 265 16.74 6.46 -3.75
C TRP A 265 15.85 5.31 -3.34
N GLU A 266 14.58 5.61 -3.11
CA GLU A 266 13.55 4.66 -2.71
C GLU A 266 12.21 5.03 -3.35
N VAL A 267 11.45 4.03 -3.74
CA VAL A 267 10.06 4.21 -4.18
C VAL A 267 9.15 3.98 -2.98
N MET A 268 8.46 5.03 -2.57
CA MET A 268 7.55 5.03 -1.43
C MET A 268 6.15 5.41 -1.92
N ASP A 269 5.26 4.44 -1.97
CA ASP A 269 3.92 4.60 -2.56
C ASP A 269 3.98 5.24 -3.96
N SER A 270 3.53 6.49 -4.13
CA SER A 270 3.52 7.21 -5.42
C SER A 270 4.66 8.25 -5.56
N LEU A 271 5.62 8.23 -4.65
CA LEU A 271 6.80 9.09 -4.68
C LEU A 271 8.08 8.28 -4.97
N VAL A 272 9.04 8.90 -5.65
CA VAL A 272 10.44 8.45 -5.58
C VAL A 272 11.21 9.46 -4.76
N VAL A 273 11.65 9.05 -3.58
CA VAL A 273 12.46 9.87 -2.68
C VAL A 273 13.92 9.72 -3.11
N ILE A 274 14.63 10.83 -3.23
CA ILE A 274 16.00 10.87 -3.77
C ILE A 274 16.86 11.70 -2.82
N GLU A 275 17.91 11.07 -2.30
CA GLU A 275 18.95 11.72 -1.51
C GLU A 275 20.20 11.87 -2.38
N ASP A 276 20.64 13.10 -2.61
CA ASP A 276 21.87 13.38 -3.33
C ASP A 276 22.55 14.64 -2.81
N ARG A 277 23.87 14.57 -2.58
CA ARG A 277 24.72 15.70 -2.13
C ARG A 277 24.15 16.46 -0.93
N ASN A 278 23.58 15.75 0.03
CA ASN A 278 22.88 16.27 1.20
C ASN A 278 21.54 16.97 0.91
N PHE A 279 20.98 16.86 -0.28
CA PHE A 279 19.63 17.34 -0.58
C PHE A 279 18.64 16.18 -0.49
N LEU A 280 17.50 16.48 0.09
CA LEU A 280 16.33 15.60 0.01
C LEU A 280 15.41 16.10 -1.12
N ASN A 281 15.19 15.26 -2.09
CA ASN A 281 14.35 15.53 -3.26
C ASN A 281 13.26 14.46 -3.39
N VAL A 282 12.21 14.78 -4.11
CA VAL A 282 11.21 13.81 -4.54
C VAL A 282 10.92 13.95 -6.03
N PHE A 283 10.73 12.83 -6.71
CA PHE A 283 10.16 12.81 -8.03
C PHE A 283 8.65 12.59 -7.90
N ILE A 284 7.89 13.50 -8.46
CA ILE A 284 6.43 13.48 -8.50
C ILE A 284 5.94 14.21 -9.76
N GLN A 285 4.88 13.71 -10.39
CA GLN A 285 4.26 14.35 -11.56
C GLN A 285 5.27 14.68 -12.68
N GLY A 286 6.16 13.75 -12.99
CA GLY A 286 7.11 13.87 -14.11
C GLY A 286 8.34 14.74 -13.85
N ARG A 287 8.57 15.21 -12.62
CA ARG A 287 9.71 16.09 -12.30
C ARG A 287 10.26 15.87 -10.90
N VAL A 288 11.55 16.17 -10.74
CA VAL A 288 12.20 16.23 -9.43
C VAL A 288 11.92 17.57 -8.77
N GLN A 289 11.55 17.53 -7.50
CA GLN A 289 11.31 18.72 -6.67
C GLN A 289 12.15 18.64 -5.40
N ALA A 290 12.81 19.73 -5.06
CA ALA A 290 13.55 19.81 -3.81
C ALA A 290 12.57 19.92 -2.63
N VAL A 291 12.80 19.11 -1.61
CA VAL A 291 12.10 19.16 -0.32
C VAL A 291 12.90 20.01 0.67
N GLU A 292 14.17 19.61 0.89
CA GLU A 292 15.10 20.33 1.79
C GLU A 292 16.53 20.31 1.25
N ARG A 293 17.34 21.27 1.74
CA ARG A 293 18.77 21.39 1.40
C ARG A 293 19.66 20.59 2.36
N PHE A 294 19.08 19.67 3.08
CA PHE A 294 19.74 18.70 3.94
C PHE A 294 18.89 17.42 3.96
N VAL A 295 19.48 16.31 4.39
CA VAL A 295 18.74 15.07 4.59
C VAL A 295 18.31 15.01 6.06
N PRO A 296 17.01 15.04 6.37
CA PRO A 296 16.52 14.91 7.73
C PRO A 296 16.88 13.54 8.32
N GLU A 297 17.23 13.51 9.61
CA GLU A 297 17.51 12.25 10.31
C GLU A 297 16.27 11.33 10.40
N GLN A 298 15.08 11.94 10.43
CA GLN A 298 13.81 11.22 10.49
C GLN A 298 12.87 11.77 9.42
N TRP A 299 12.46 10.90 8.52
CA TRP A 299 11.44 11.19 7.54
C TRP A 299 10.62 9.94 7.21
N GLN A 300 9.40 10.13 6.77
CA GLN A 300 8.47 9.11 6.28
C GLN A 300 7.77 9.65 5.04
N ALA A 301 7.52 8.78 4.08
CA ALA A 301 6.72 9.11 2.91
C ALA A 301 5.54 8.15 2.79
N SER A 302 4.40 8.67 2.40
CA SER A 302 3.20 7.89 2.11
C SER A 302 2.35 8.64 1.10
N TRP A 303 1.94 7.95 0.04
CA TRP A 303 1.23 8.52 -1.11
C TRP A 303 2.00 9.72 -1.70
N SER A 304 1.43 10.92 -1.63
CA SER A 304 2.03 12.16 -2.14
C SER A 304 2.54 13.09 -1.03
N TYR A 305 2.71 12.55 0.18
CA TYR A 305 3.16 13.27 1.36
C TYR A 305 4.53 12.78 1.81
N LEU A 306 5.35 13.70 2.31
CA LEU A 306 6.59 13.40 3.00
C LEU A 306 6.61 14.19 4.30
N ALA A 307 6.63 13.49 5.45
CA ALA A 307 6.78 14.12 6.77
C ALA A 307 8.22 13.94 7.27
N TYR A 308 8.77 14.96 7.91
CA TYR A 308 10.15 14.95 8.37
C TYR A 308 10.37 15.89 9.57
N VAL A 309 11.40 15.60 10.34
CA VAL A 309 11.86 16.47 11.42
C VAL A 309 12.96 17.39 10.89
N ASP A 310 12.72 18.70 10.98
CA ASP A 310 13.66 19.74 10.54
C ASP A 310 14.79 19.95 11.56
N VAL A 311 15.81 20.70 11.17
CA VAL A 311 16.99 21.04 12.00
C VAL A 311 16.62 21.78 13.29
N ASP A 312 15.53 22.54 13.30
CA ASP A 312 14.97 23.20 14.48
C ASP A 312 14.07 22.29 15.33
N ARG A 313 14.02 20.99 15.00
CA ARG A 313 13.17 19.96 15.61
C ARG A 313 11.67 20.16 15.42
N SER A 314 11.27 20.99 14.47
CA SER A 314 9.88 21.10 14.05
C SER A 314 9.53 19.89 13.18
N LEU A 315 8.34 19.30 13.39
CA LEU A 315 7.77 18.33 12.45
C LEU A 315 7.14 19.10 11.29
N LYS A 316 7.57 18.79 10.10
CA LYS A 316 7.05 19.36 8.84
C LYS A 316 6.42 18.29 7.97
N VAL A 317 5.50 18.70 7.11
CA VAL A 317 4.97 17.90 6.01
C VAL A 317 5.17 18.62 4.70
N TRP A 318 5.74 17.93 3.73
CA TRP A 318 5.85 18.38 2.35
C TRP A 318 4.72 17.75 1.51
N ARG A 319 4.08 18.57 0.70
CA ARG A 319 3.07 18.15 -0.27
C ARG A 319 3.02 19.11 -1.44
N ASN A 320 3.02 18.60 -2.68
CA ASN A 320 2.87 19.40 -3.91
C ASN A 320 3.84 20.60 -4.01
N GLY A 321 5.08 20.43 -3.57
CA GLY A 321 6.11 21.46 -3.64
C GLY A 321 6.12 22.44 -2.47
N VAL A 322 5.31 22.25 -1.44
CA VAL A 322 5.20 23.14 -0.28
C VAL A 322 5.44 22.35 1.00
N SER A 323 6.31 22.87 1.87
CA SER A 323 6.50 22.36 3.24
C SER A 323 5.70 23.20 4.23
N GLU A 324 4.88 22.52 5.04
CA GLU A 324 4.08 23.13 6.12
C GLU A 324 4.58 22.64 7.49
N VAL A 325 4.57 23.52 8.50
CA VAL A 325 4.92 23.13 9.88
C VAL A 325 3.71 22.48 10.53
N VAL A 326 3.87 21.24 10.97
CA VAL A 326 2.86 20.46 11.70
C VAL A 326 2.96 20.73 13.20
N VAL A 327 4.18 20.61 13.77
CA VAL A 327 4.45 20.87 15.19
C VAL A 327 5.68 21.75 15.30
N ARG A 328 5.57 22.85 16.01
CA ARG A 328 6.67 23.81 16.24
C ARG A 328 7.02 23.90 17.72
N GLY A 329 8.33 24.03 18.00
CA GLY A 329 8.85 24.37 19.34
C GLY A 329 8.66 23.28 20.40
N GLN A 330 8.26 22.09 20.01
CA GLN A 330 8.12 20.93 20.90
C GLN A 330 8.82 19.74 20.25
N PRO A 331 9.72 19.05 20.97
CA PRO A 331 10.37 17.86 20.43
C PRO A 331 9.32 16.77 20.19
N VAL A 332 9.30 16.25 18.98
CA VAL A 332 8.47 15.09 18.63
C VAL A 332 9.26 13.84 18.97
N GLN A 333 8.71 12.98 19.81
CA GLN A 333 9.36 11.71 20.19
C GLN A 333 9.28 10.70 19.06
N GLU A 334 8.11 10.58 18.48
CA GLU A 334 7.82 9.72 17.32
C GLU A 334 6.69 10.32 16.49
N PHE A 335 6.67 10.02 15.22
CA PHE A 335 5.54 10.33 14.37
C PHE A 335 5.28 9.18 13.39
N VAL A 336 4.03 9.07 12.95
CA VAL A 336 3.58 8.14 11.92
C VAL A 336 2.85 8.93 10.85
N LEU A 337 3.28 8.77 9.60
CA LEU A 337 2.60 9.31 8.43
C LEU A 337 1.84 8.17 7.73
N ASP A 338 0.54 8.33 7.59
CA ASP A 338 -0.30 7.46 6.77
C ASP A 338 -1.22 8.32 5.89
N ARG A 339 -1.04 8.28 4.58
CA ARG A 339 -1.90 8.92 3.54
C ARG A 339 -2.27 10.39 3.76
N GLY A 340 -1.44 11.14 4.43
CA GLY A 340 -1.72 12.54 4.75
C GLY A 340 -2.39 12.75 6.09
N LEU A 341 -2.45 11.72 6.93
CA LEU A 341 -2.59 11.79 8.38
C LEU A 341 -1.22 11.72 9.02
N ILE A 342 -0.93 12.59 9.97
CA ILE A 342 0.28 12.53 10.78
C ILE A 342 -0.11 12.46 12.25
N LEU A 343 0.20 11.32 12.87
CA LEU A 343 0.16 11.21 14.33
C LEU A 343 1.54 11.59 14.88
N ALA A 344 1.60 12.63 15.69
CA ALA A 344 2.81 13.04 16.40
C ALA A 344 2.64 12.82 17.91
N ARG A 345 3.56 12.10 18.53
CA ARG A 345 3.65 11.94 19.97
C ARG A 345 4.70 12.89 20.52
N LEU A 346 4.27 13.79 21.40
CA LEU A 346 5.15 14.75 22.04
C LEU A 346 5.66 14.23 23.38
N ASN A 347 4.82 13.47 24.08
CA ASN A 347 5.12 12.78 25.33
C ASN A 347 4.09 11.65 25.54
N GLN A 348 4.12 10.99 26.70
CA GLN A 348 3.20 9.89 26.99
C GLN A 348 1.72 10.29 27.04
N ASN A 349 1.43 11.58 27.28
CA ASN A 349 0.07 12.07 27.52
C ASN A 349 -0.50 12.92 26.38
N THR A 350 0.35 13.33 25.41
CA THR A 350 -0.08 14.24 24.34
C THR A 350 0.15 13.62 22.99
N ALA A 351 -0.95 13.37 22.30
CA ALA A 351 -0.98 12.97 20.90
C ALA A 351 -1.58 14.10 20.06
N LYS A 352 -0.92 14.45 18.97
CA LYS A 352 -1.45 15.42 17.99
C LYS A 352 -1.63 14.74 16.66
N VAL A 353 -2.75 15.00 16.01
CA VAL A 353 -3.03 14.51 14.67
C VAL A 353 -3.16 15.70 13.74
N TRP A 354 -2.29 15.76 12.73
CA TRP A 354 -2.44 16.66 11.60
C TRP A 354 -3.25 15.99 10.49
N TRP A 355 -4.28 16.64 10.03
CA TRP A 355 -5.15 16.15 8.98
C TRP A 355 -5.68 17.31 8.16
N ARG A 356 -5.48 17.25 6.82
CA ARG A 356 -5.97 18.24 5.85
C ARG A 356 -5.61 19.70 6.19
N GLY A 357 -4.43 19.94 6.74
CA GLY A 357 -3.97 21.29 7.11
C GLY A 357 -4.41 21.75 8.50
N ALA A 358 -5.15 20.96 9.25
CA ALA A 358 -5.55 21.26 10.64
C ALA A 358 -4.86 20.33 11.63
N LEU A 359 -4.53 20.85 12.79
CA LEU A 359 -3.94 20.12 13.91
C LEU A 359 -4.99 19.90 15.00
N TYR A 360 -5.16 18.64 15.40
CA TYR A 360 -6.05 18.19 16.47
C TYR A 360 -5.23 17.67 17.64
N GLU A 361 -5.65 17.90 18.86
CA GLU A 361 -4.96 17.51 20.08
C GLU A 361 -5.87 16.66 20.96
N HIS A 362 -5.29 15.56 21.50
CA HIS A 362 -5.94 14.63 22.44
C HIS A 362 -5.17 14.60 23.76
#